data_09db713a897b34f890882daeb41c3472
#
_entry.id   09db713a897b34f890882daeb41c3472
#
_cell.length_a   1.000
_cell.length_b   1.000
_cell.length_c   1.000
_cell.angle_alpha   90.00
_cell.angle_beta   90.00
_cell.angle_gamma   90.00
#
_symmetry.space_group_name_H-M   'P 1'
#
loop_
_entity.id
_entity.type
_entity.pdbx_description
1 polymer ?
#
loop_
_entity_poly.entity_id
_entity_poly.type
_entity_poly.pdbx_seq_one_letter_code
_entity_poly.pdbx_strand_id
1 'polypeptide(L)'
;PPAVEDLPAPPAVEEWKRNLLDLSRRNPLINRPLRDVVELMVEPDLLGRLEDIVNSGDLVTLRPDPYEAAESGEPGALLTEQRTVRVNLSDKECTRRLRVMAASARTTLVETGANNLYLTIGSLTWCIDGYWVRSPLILIPVNLEQADEKTYGIVLDEAEASTPNHSLLARFKADTGVDLVELREPVRDEHGIDIKATLESLRRRLRASGRRGVVVEPSVCLGMFRFSTYRMRQDLEEDWPTITSNPLVGHLLKARGSIFVEPVGAEPVEDNDEVVENLPLVADSDQARVVADAMAGRSLVVEGPPGTGKSQTVA
;
A
#
# COMPACT_ATOMS: atom_id res chain seq x y z
N PRO A 1 1.18 -37.02 -9.91
CA PRO A 1 0.76 -36.24 -8.78
C PRO A 1 0.09 -34.97 -9.33
N PRO A 2 -1.09 -34.54 -8.79
CA PRO A 2 -1.69 -33.30 -9.19
C PRO A 2 -0.68 -32.17 -8.93
N ALA A 3 -0.65 -31.18 -9.81
CA ALA A 3 0.17 -29.99 -9.62
C ALA A 3 -0.22 -29.36 -8.27
N VAL A 4 0.74 -28.87 -7.53
CA VAL A 4 0.56 -28.29 -6.17
C VAL A 4 -0.41 -27.10 -6.18
N GLU A 5 -0.69 -26.56 -7.36
CA GLU A 5 -1.60 -25.44 -7.64
C GLU A 5 -3.09 -25.72 -7.36
N ASP A 6 -3.52 -27.00 -7.28
CA ASP A 6 -4.94 -27.38 -7.12
C ASP A 6 -5.34 -27.79 -5.69
N LEU A 7 -4.45 -27.73 -4.72
CA LEU A 7 -4.77 -28.09 -3.34
C LEU A 7 -5.36 -26.90 -2.57
N PRO A 8 -6.45 -27.07 -1.81
CA PRO A 8 -6.97 -26.00 -0.96
C PRO A 8 -5.96 -25.65 0.14
N ALA A 9 -5.80 -24.36 0.41
CA ALA A 9 -4.90 -23.90 1.46
C ALA A 9 -5.33 -24.44 2.83
N PRO A 10 -4.39 -24.76 3.72
CA PRO A 10 -4.70 -25.18 5.09
C PRO A 10 -5.56 -24.16 5.84
N PRO A 11 -6.47 -24.58 6.76
CA PRO A 11 -7.34 -23.67 7.50
C PRO A 11 -6.59 -22.53 8.23
N ALA A 12 -5.39 -22.80 8.72
CA ALA A 12 -4.55 -21.80 9.38
C ALA A 12 -4.06 -20.71 8.39
N VAL A 13 -3.73 -21.07 7.16
CA VAL A 13 -3.36 -20.12 6.09
C VAL A 13 -4.56 -19.26 5.74
N GLU A 14 -5.76 -19.82 5.64
CA GLU A 14 -6.98 -19.05 5.40
C GLU A 14 -7.33 -18.10 6.57
N GLU A 15 -7.02 -18.50 7.81
CA GLU A 15 -7.15 -17.65 8.99
C GLU A 15 -6.13 -16.50 8.94
N TRP A 16 -4.88 -16.77 8.60
CA TRP A 16 -3.85 -15.74 8.43
C TRP A 16 -4.21 -14.73 7.35
N LYS A 17 -4.67 -15.20 6.18
CA LYS A 17 -5.15 -14.33 5.10
C LYS A 17 -6.29 -13.41 5.55
N ARG A 18 -7.22 -13.92 6.36
CA ARG A 18 -8.32 -13.10 6.91
C ARG A 18 -7.83 -12.07 7.91
N ASN A 19 -6.88 -12.43 8.76
CA ASN A 19 -6.35 -11.54 9.79
C ASN A 19 -5.47 -10.42 9.22
N LEU A 20 -4.89 -10.62 8.03
CA LEU A 20 -4.12 -9.59 7.33
C LEU A 20 -4.99 -8.53 6.64
N LEU A 21 -6.29 -8.75 6.49
CA LEU A 21 -7.22 -7.77 5.93
C LEU A 21 -7.98 -7.04 7.06
N ASP A 22 -7.61 -5.79 7.30
CA ASP A 22 -8.47 -4.90 8.07
C ASP A 22 -9.60 -4.38 7.17
N LEU A 23 -10.77 -5.02 7.29
CA LEU A 23 -11.99 -4.63 6.59
C LEU A 23 -12.89 -3.71 7.43
N SER A 24 -12.39 -3.22 8.55
CA SER A 24 -13.14 -2.31 9.43
C SER A 24 -13.28 -0.91 8.83
N ARG A 25 -14.28 -0.16 9.30
CA ARG A 25 -14.44 1.26 8.92
C ARG A 25 -13.34 2.17 9.44
N ARG A 26 -12.42 1.69 10.28
CA ARG A 26 -11.24 2.43 10.74
C ARG A 26 -10.10 2.37 9.73
N ASN A 27 -10.13 1.40 8.82
CA ASN A 27 -9.15 1.30 7.75
C ASN A 27 -9.34 2.48 6.76
N PRO A 28 -8.31 3.32 6.52
CA PRO A 28 -8.36 4.41 5.56
C PRO A 28 -8.69 3.97 4.13
N LEU A 29 -8.41 2.72 3.77
CA LEU A 29 -8.77 2.12 2.47
C LEU A 29 -10.27 1.84 2.35
N ILE A 30 -10.99 1.70 3.46
CA ILE A 30 -12.45 1.52 3.50
C ILE A 30 -13.14 2.87 3.71
N ASN A 31 -12.63 3.68 4.64
CA ASN A 31 -13.20 4.98 4.94
C ASN A 31 -12.09 6.02 5.06
N ARG A 32 -11.88 6.74 3.97
CA ARG A 32 -10.84 7.74 3.87
C ARG A 32 -11.05 8.86 4.90
N PRO A 33 -10.08 9.14 5.78
CA PRO A 33 -10.18 10.23 6.74
C PRO A 33 -10.03 11.58 6.02
N LEU A 34 -10.97 12.49 6.20
CA LEU A 34 -10.93 13.81 5.54
C LEU A 34 -9.80 14.71 6.05
N ARG A 35 -9.34 14.50 7.29
CA ARG A 35 -8.32 15.37 7.92
C ARG A 35 -6.89 15.00 7.58
N ASP A 36 -6.65 13.73 7.23
CA ASP A 36 -5.30 13.17 7.06
C ASP A 36 -4.91 13.05 5.58
N VAL A 37 -5.74 13.57 4.69
CA VAL A 37 -5.48 13.59 3.25
C VAL A 37 -5.44 15.02 2.72
N VAL A 38 -4.73 15.21 1.64
CA VAL A 38 -4.70 16.47 0.88
C VAL A 38 -5.50 16.24 -0.40
N GLU A 39 -6.61 16.95 -0.56
CA GLU A 39 -7.44 16.88 -1.76
C GLU A 39 -6.83 17.73 -2.87
N LEU A 40 -6.68 17.12 -4.05
CA LEU A 40 -6.18 17.77 -5.25
C LEU A 40 -7.35 18.15 -6.15
N MET A 41 -7.33 19.36 -6.65
CA MET A 41 -8.35 19.91 -7.55
C MET A 41 -8.00 19.54 -8.99
N VAL A 42 -8.58 18.45 -9.46
CA VAL A 42 -8.39 17.94 -10.82
C VAL A 42 -9.75 17.76 -11.47
N GLU A 43 -9.89 18.26 -12.69
CA GLU A 43 -11.12 18.09 -13.46
C GLU A 43 -11.34 16.61 -13.82
N PRO A 44 -12.59 16.13 -13.86
CA PRO A 44 -12.90 14.73 -14.15
C PRO A 44 -12.28 14.20 -15.45
N ASP A 45 -12.20 15.05 -16.46
CA ASP A 45 -11.65 14.69 -17.77
C ASP A 45 -10.11 14.60 -17.79
N LEU A 46 -9.45 15.12 -16.75
CA LEU A 46 -7.99 15.16 -16.64
C LEU A 46 -7.43 14.09 -15.69
N LEU A 47 -8.28 13.24 -15.10
CA LEU A 47 -7.83 12.19 -14.16
C LEU A 47 -6.86 11.20 -14.82
N GLY A 48 -7.15 10.77 -16.06
CA GLY A 48 -6.25 9.91 -16.82
C GLY A 48 -4.93 10.63 -17.13
N ARG A 49 -5.00 11.89 -17.56
CA ARG A 49 -3.80 12.67 -17.82
C ARG A 49 -2.89 12.85 -16.60
N LEU A 50 -3.47 13.01 -15.41
CA LEU A 50 -2.71 13.05 -14.17
C LEU A 50 -2.02 11.70 -13.91
N GLU A 51 -2.74 10.60 -14.09
CA GLU A 51 -2.20 9.25 -13.94
C GLU A 51 -1.04 9.01 -14.91
N ASP A 52 -1.20 9.34 -16.18
CA ASP A 52 -0.16 9.22 -17.20
C ASP A 52 1.12 9.97 -16.82
N ILE A 53 0.98 11.25 -16.38
CA ILE A 53 2.11 12.09 -16.00
C ILE A 53 2.85 11.48 -14.81
N VAL A 54 2.13 11.06 -13.77
CA VAL A 54 2.74 10.46 -12.57
C VAL A 54 3.41 9.14 -12.90
N ASN A 55 2.75 8.25 -13.65
CA ASN A 55 3.30 6.95 -14.02
C ASN A 55 4.47 7.04 -15.02
N SER A 56 4.58 8.15 -15.74
CA SER A 56 5.78 8.43 -16.57
C SER A 56 7.00 8.86 -15.74
N GLY A 57 6.88 8.95 -14.42
CA GLY A 57 7.95 9.40 -13.52
C GLY A 57 8.15 10.92 -13.48
N ASP A 58 7.23 11.68 -14.08
CA ASP A 58 7.31 13.12 -14.10
C ASP A 58 6.86 13.73 -12.76
N LEU A 59 7.58 14.76 -12.30
CA LEU A 59 7.23 15.52 -11.11
C LEU A 59 5.96 16.34 -11.34
N VAL A 60 4.96 16.17 -10.50
CA VAL A 60 3.74 16.99 -10.47
C VAL A 60 3.78 17.93 -9.27
N THR A 61 3.88 19.21 -9.53
CA THR A 61 3.97 20.24 -8.51
C THR A 61 2.61 20.51 -7.85
N LEU A 62 2.59 20.62 -6.53
CA LEU A 62 1.40 20.94 -5.74
C LEU A 62 1.38 22.42 -5.39
N ARG A 63 0.40 23.15 -5.93
CA ARG A 63 0.22 24.57 -5.70
C ARG A 63 -0.97 24.86 -4.80
N PRO A 64 -0.81 25.56 -3.68
CA PRO A 64 -1.94 26.03 -2.90
C PRO A 64 -2.79 27.00 -3.73
N ASP A 65 -4.09 26.81 -3.69
CA ASP A 65 -5.04 27.68 -4.38
C ASP A 65 -6.31 27.76 -3.50
N PRO A 66 -6.31 28.65 -2.50
CA PRO A 66 -7.49 28.85 -1.67
C PRO A 66 -8.64 29.37 -2.54
N TYR A 67 -9.83 28.91 -2.23
CA TYR A 67 -11.08 29.16 -2.99
C TYR A 67 -11.35 30.64 -3.35
N GLU A 68 -10.60 31.58 -2.76
CA GLU A 68 -10.73 33.02 -2.97
C GLU A 68 -9.84 33.57 -4.12
N ALA A 69 -8.94 32.74 -4.67
CA ALA A 69 -8.04 33.18 -5.75
C ALA A 69 -8.60 32.82 -7.14
N ALA A 70 -9.72 33.40 -7.51
CA ALA A 70 -10.45 33.12 -8.75
C ALA A 70 -9.78 33.62 -10.06
N GLU A 71 -8.52 34.05 -10.04
CA GLU A 71 -7.86 34.68 -11.19
C GLU A 71 -6.76 33.86 -11.89
N SER A 72 -6.48 32.67 -11.46
CA SER A 72 -5.37 31.88 -12.01
C SER A 72 -5.84 30.81 -13.00
N GLY A 73 -5.69 31.08 -14.30
CA GLY A 73 -5.68 30.15 -15.45
C GLY A 73 -6.63 28.94 -15.45
N GLU A 74 -6.96 28.42 -16.60
CA GLU A 74 -7.77 27.18 -16.71
C GLU A 74 -7.03 26.01 -16.04
N PRO A 75 -7.70 25.23 -15.15
CA PRO A 75 -7.09 24.09 -14.45
C PRO A 75 -6.42 23.08 -15.37
N GLY A 76 -6.99 22.87 -16.56
CA GLY A 76 -6.47 21.96 -17.57
C GLY A 76 -5.09 22.37 -18.09
N ALA A 77 -4.87 23.64 -18.37
CA ALA A 77 -3.58 24.14 -18.85
C ALA A 77 -2.47 24.03 -17.77
N LEU A 78 -2.82 24.21 -16.49
CA LEU A 78 -1.87 24.03 -15.39
C LEU A 78 -1.32 22.61 -15.32
N LEU A 79 -2.17 21.59 -15.46
CA LEU A 79 -1.73 20.20 -15.42
C LEU A 79 -0.96 19.81 -16.68
N THR A 80 -1.50 20.14 -17.87
CA THR A 80 -0.95 19.65 -19.13
C THR A 80 0.35 20.35 -19.55
N GLU A 81 0.45 21.66 -19.31
CA GLU A 81 1.58 22.47 -19.74
C GLU A 81 2.62 22.66 -18.63
N GLN A 82 2.17 22.83 -17.38
CA GLN A 82 3.04 23.17 -16.26
C GLN A 82 3.23 22.02 -15.26
N ARG A 83 2.56 20.86 -15.47
CA ARG A 83 2.56 19.72 -14.54
C ARG A 83 2.27 20.16 -13.10
N THR A 84 1.30 21.03 -12.95
CA THR A 84 0.93 21.64 -11.68
C THR A 84 -0.52 21.34 -11.34
N VAL A 85 -0.77 20.89 -10.12
CA VAL A 85 -2.11 20.61 -9.59
C VAL A 85 -2.40 21.55 -8.42
N ARG A 86 -3.62 22.07 -8.39
CA ARG A 86 -4.08 22.93 -7.31
C ARG A 86 -4.52 22.11 -6.10
N VAL A 87 -4.29 22.68 -4.92
CA VAL A 87 -4.70 22.12 -3.63
C VAL A 87 -5.57 23.13 -2.92
N ASN A 88 -6.78 22.77 -2.53
CA ASN A 88 -7.72 23.67 -1.83
C ASN A 88 -7.28 23.89 -0.37
N LEU A 89 -6.13 24.52 -0.18
CA LEU A 89 -5.55 24.91 1.09
C LEU A 89 -4.82 26.24 0.94
N SER A 90 -4.76 27.02 2.02
CA SER A 90 -3.88 28.19 2.06
C SER A 90 -2.40 27.79 2.00
N ASP A 91 -1.53 28.68 1.53
CA ASP A 91 -0.07 28.47 1.46
C ASP A 91 0.52 27.88 2.73
N LYS A 92 0.19 28.49 3.87
CA LYS A 92 0.70 28.09 5.17
C LYS A 92 0.25 26.68 5.56
N GLU A 93 -1.00 26.36 5.34
CA GLU A 93 -1.56 25.07 5.69
C GLU A 93 -1.08 23.97 4.73
N CYS A 94 -1.00 24.25 3.44
CA CYS A 94 -0.48 23.35 2.42
C CYS A 94 0.97 22.96 2.75
N THR A 95 1.86 23.96 2.90
CA THR A 95 3.27 23.71 3.26
C THR A 95 3.40 22.91 4.55
N ARG A 96 2.60 23.25 5.59
CA ARG A 96 2.62 22.54 6.87
C ARG A 96 2.22 21.07 6.71
N ARG A 97 1.10 20.79 6.00
CA ARG A 97 0.58 19.41 5.83
C ARG A 97 1.53 18.58 4.98
N LEU A 98 2.00 19.09 3.86
CA LEU A 98 2.90 18.37 2.97
C LEU A 98 4.24 18.07 3.65
N ARG A 99 4.78 19.01 4.43
CA ARG A 99 6.00 18.78 5.22
C ARG A 99 5.83 17.65 6.24
N VAL A 100 4.73 17.66 6.99
CA VAL A 100 4.44 16.60 7.98
C VAL A 100 4.26 15.25 7.29
N MET A 101 3.53 15.23 6.17
CA MET A 101 3.29 14.02 5.39
C MET A 101 4.59 13.46 4.81
N ALA A 102 5.45 14.29 4.23
CA ALA A 102 6.75 13.87 3.71
C ALA A 102 7.66 13.31 4.81
N ALA A 103 7.71 13.97 5.98
CA ALA A 103 8.49 13.48 7.12
C ALA A 103 7.96 12.12 7.63
N SER A 104 6.65 12.00 7.80
CA SER A 104 6.02 10.73 8.21
C SER A 104 6.24 9.60 7.21
N ALA A 105 6.08 9.86 5.91
CA ALA A 105 6.31 8.85 4.87
C ALA A 105 7.76 8.37 4.88
N ARG A 106 8.73 9.30 4.98
CA ARG A 106 10.15 8.95 5.08
C ARG A 106 10.46 8.13 6.33
N THR A 107 9.90 8.50 7.49
CA THR A 107 10.08 7.73 8.73
C THR A 107 9.55 6.32 8.57
N THR A 108 8.33 6.16 8.03
CA THR A 108 7.74 4.84 7.81
C THR A 108 8.59 4.01 6.84
N LEU A 109 9.06 4.60 5.75
CA LEU A 109 9.91 3.90 4.77
C LEU A 109 11.20 3.39 5.42
N VAL A 110 11.86 4.22 6.26
CA VAL A 110 13.07 3.82 6.99
C VAL A 110 12.79 2.71 8.01
N GLU A 111 11.65 2.80 8.72
CA GLU A 111 11.32 1.84 9.78
C GLU A 111 10.79 0.50 9.25
N THR A 112 10.08 0.51 8.13
CA THR A 112 9.35 -0.66 7.64
C THR A 112 9.82 -1.17 6.27
N GLY A 113 10.64 -0.39 5.56
CA GLY A 113 11.04 -0.69 4.19
C GLY A 113 9.91 -0.56 3.16
N ALA A 114 8.71 -0.11 3.56
CA ALA A 114 7.55 -0.03 2.69
C ALA A 114 7.03 1.41 2.58
N ASN A 115 6.72 1.84 1.36
CA ASN A 115 6.04 3.11 1.13
C ASN A 115 4.58 3.03 1.65
N ASN A 116 4.12 4.09 2.26
CA ASN A 116 2.74 4.24 2.71
C ASN A 116 2.06 5.50 2.17
N LEU A 117 2.73 6.25 1.28
CA LEU A 117 2.19 7.44 0.66
C LEU A 117 1.65 7.15 -0.73
N TYR A 118 0.38 7.45 -0.95
CA TYR A 118 -0.30 7.16 -2.21
C TYR A 118 -1.08 8.36 -2.70
N LEU A 119 -1.02 8.58 -4.02
CA LEU A 119 -2.01 9.34 -4.76
C LEU A 119 -3.19 8.42 -5.05
N THR A 120 -4.40 8.84 -4.68
CA THR A 120 -5.60 8.06 -4.97
C THR A 120 -6.44 8.73 -6.03
N ILE A 121 -6.91 7.96 -7.01
CA ILE A 121 -7.77 8.45 -8.09
C ILE A 121 -9.11 7.73 -8.05
N GLY A 122 -10.17 8.53 -8.03
CA GLY A 122 -11.54 8.07 -7.86
C GLY A 122 -11.87 7.63 -6.44
N SER A 123 -13.11 7.75 -6.05
CA SER A 123 -13.64 7.21 -4.80
C SER A 123 -15.02 6.60 -4.97
N LEU A 124 -15.33 5.61 -4.15
CA LEU A 124 -16.65 5.01 -4.01
C LEU A 124 -17.29 5.51 -2.72
N THR A 125 -18.38 6.23 -2.84
CA THR A 125 -19.24 6.58 -1.71
C THR A 125 -20.33 5.52 -1.59
N TRP A 126 -20.43 4.88 -0.42
CA TRP A 126 -21.38 3.80 -0.15
C TRP A 126 -21.69 3.68 1.33
N CYS A 127 -22.65 2.83 1.72
CA CYS A 127 -23.09 2.70 3.10
C CYS A 127 -22.66 1.37 3.71
N ILE A 128 -22.01 1.40 4.87
CA ILE A 128 -21.63 0.25 5.70
C ILE A 128 -22.29 0.40 7.07
N ASP A 129 -23.11 -0.56 7.48
CA ASP A 129 -23.76 -0.59 8.80
C ASP A 129 -24.51 0.74 9.13
N GLY A 130 -25.15 1.34 8.13
CA GLY A 130 -25.87 2.62 8.26
C GLY A 130 -25.00 3.88 8.20
N TYR A 131 -23.69 3.76 7.98
CA TYR A 131 -22.78 4.89 7.87
C TYR A 131 -22.27 5.06 6.45
N TRP A 132 -22.29 6.29 5.96
CA TRP A 132 -21.70 6.63 4.67
C TRP A 132 -20.18 6.66 4.80
N VAL A 133 -19.52 5.93 3.93
CA VAL A 133 -18.05 5.87 3.83
C VAL A 133 -17.61 6.25 2.43
N ARG A 134 -16.39 6.76 2.31
CA ARG A 134 -15.75 7.08 1.04
C ARG A 134 -14.45 6.30 0.93
N SER A 135 -14.42 5.32 0.05
CA SER A 135 -13.27 4.44 -0.18
C SER A 135 -12.52 4.87 -1.44
N PRO A 136 -11.19 5.03 -1.43
CA PRO A 136 -10.41 5.27 -2.65
C PRO A 136 -10.52 4.07 -3.59
N LEU A 137 -10.44 4.31 -4.90
CA LEU A 137 -10.56 3.26 -5.92
C LEU A 137 -9.20 2.75 -6.40
N ILE A 138 -8.36 3.63 -6.87
CA ILE A 138 -7.04 3.34 -7.45
C ILE A 138 -6.00 4.04 -6.60
N LEU A 139 -4.91 3.35 -6.30
CA LEU A 139 -3.80 3.84 -5.51
C LEU A 139 -2.53 3.82 -6.38
N ILE A 140 -1.86 4.96 -6.45
CA ILE A 140 -0.58 5.13 -7.15
C ILE A 140 0.46 5.41 -6.07
N PRO A 141 1.48 4.57 -5.90
CA PRO A 141 2.54 4.81 -4.93
C PRO A 141 3.35 6.03 -5.35
N VAL A 142 3.55 6.97 -4.44
CA VAL A 142 4.26 8.20 -4.76
C VAL A 142 5.20 8.62 -3.63
N ASN A 143 6.19 9.43 -3.98
CA ASN A 143 7.03 10.13 -3.04
C ASN A 143 6.73 11.63 -3.07
N LEU A 144 6.91 12.32 -1.94
CA LEU A 144 6.86 13.77 -1.86
C LEU A 144 8.27 14.33 -1.91
N GLU A 145 8.55 15.08 -2.95
CA GLU A 145 9.80 15.79 -3.13
C GLU A 145 9.61 17.29 -2.91
N GLN A 146 10.59 17.92 -2.32
CA GLN A 146 10.60 19.37 -2.16
C GLN A 146 11.15 20.00 -3.45
N ALA A 147 10.29 20.67 -4.21
CA ALA A 147 10.67 21.34 -5.45
C ALA A 147 11.41 22.67 -5.18
N ASP A 148 11.00 23.40 -4.13
CA ASP A 148 11.66 24.62 -3.63
C ASP A 148 11.39 24.79 -2.11
N GLU A 149 11.79 25.90 -1.49
CA GLU A 149 11.64 26.13 -0.04
C GLU A 149 10.22 25.94 0.50
N LYS A 150 9.19 26.13 -0.33
CA LYS A 150 7.78 26.11 0.07
C LYS A 150 6.91 25.16 -0.73
N THR A 151 7.41 24.69 -1.87
CA THR A 151 6.63 23.92 -2.84
C THR A 151 7.05 22.47 -2.82
N TYR A 152 6.08 21.60 -2.82
CA TYR A 152 6.24 20.15 -2.91
C TYR A 152 5.69 19.64 -4.24
N GLY A 153 6.31 18.59 -4.74
CA GLY A 153 5.81 17.82 -5.86
C GLY A 153 5.65 16.36 -5.50
N ILE A 154 4.82 15.66 -6.26
CA ILE A 154 4.66 14.22 -6.21
C ILE A 154 5.38 13.59 -7.40
N VAL A 155 6.05 12.48 -7.16
CA VAL A 155 6.72 11.65 -8.18
C VAL A 155 6.39 10.19 -7.91
N LEU A 156 6.33 9.37 -8.96
CA LEU A 156 6.10 7.93 -8.82
C LEU A 156 7.14 7.29 -7.90
N ASP A 157 6.70 6.38 -7.06
CA ASP A 157 7.59 5.42 -6.42
C ASP A 157 7.72 4.19 -7.33
N GLU A 158 8.83 4.07 -8.04
CA GLU A 158 9.07 3.00 -9.01
C GLU A 158 9.17 1.59 -8.39
N ALA A 159 9.31 1.50 -7.06
CA ALA A 159 9.36 0.23 -6.36
C ALA A 159 8.01 -0.51 -6.38
N GLU A 160 6.92 0.19 -6.65
CA GLU A 160 5.56 -0.36 -6.60
C GLU A 160 4.74 0.05 -7.82
N ALA A 161 3.82 -0.82 -8.25
CA ALA A 161 2.89 -0.53 -9.33
C ALA A 161 1.58 0.09 -8.82
N SER A 162 0.93 0.88 -9.68
CA SER A 162 -0.44 1.34 -9.47
C SER A 162 -1.40 0.15 -9.29
N THR A 163 -2.23 0.21 -8.28
CA THR A 163 -3.07 -0.93 -7.86
C THR A 163 -4.49 -0.50 -7.50
N PRO A 164 -5.49 -1.36 -7.74
CA PRO A 164 -6.83 -1.15 -7.21
C PRO A 164 -6.87 -1.33 -5.69
N ASN A 165 -7.90 -0.76 -5.06
CA ASN A 165 -8.11 -0.92 -3.62
C ASN A 165 -8.70 -2.30 -3.29
N HIS A 166 -7.85 -3.26 -3.00
CA HIS A 166 -8.26 -4.63 -2.69
C HIS A 166 -9.05 -4.78 -1.38
N SER A 167 -8.79 -3.92 -0.38
CA SER A 167 -9.61 -3.91 0.84
C SER A 167 -11.06 -3.52 0.54
N LEU A 168 -11.26 -2.52 -0.32
CA LEU A 168 -12.59 -2.16 -0.81
C LEU A 168 -13.23 -3.31 -1.59
N LEU A 169 -12.50 -3.94 -2.52
CA LEU A 169 -13.01 -5.07 -3.32
C LEU A 169 -13.53 -6.19 -2.43
N ALA A 170 -12.72 -6.60 -1.45
CA ALA A 170 -13.07 -7.66 -0.51
C ALA A 170 -14.28 -7.29 0.36
N ARG A 171 -14.27 -6.08 0.95
CA ARG A 171 -15.36 -5.61 1.82
C ARG A 171 -16.65 -5.40 1.05
N PHE A 172 -16.60 -4.74 -0.11
CA PHE A 172 -17.78 -4.48 -0.92
C PHE A 172 -18.45 -5.78 -1.39
N LYS A 173 -17.65 -6.75 -1.83
CA LYS A 173 -18.15 -8.09 -2.20
C LYS A 173 -18.80 -8.81 -1.03
N ALA A 174 -18.19 -8.76 0.17
CA ALA A 174 -18.73 -9.39 1.37
C ALA A 174 -20.08 -8.79 1.79
N ASP A 175 -20.20 -7.45 1.78
CA ASP A 175 -21.41 -6.76 2.25
C ASP A 175 -22.53 -6.74 1.20
N THR A 176 -22.18 -6.77 -0.08
CA THR A 176 -23.16 -6.54 -1.15
C THR A 176 -23.40 -7.75 -2.04
N GLY A 177 -22.51 -8.74 -2.04
CA GLY A 177 -22.50 -9.84 -3.00
C GLY A 177 -22.06 -9.45 -4.41
N VAL A 178 -21.76 -8.16 -4.66
CA VAL A 178 -21.36 -7.66 -5.98
C VAL A 178 -19.85 -7.67 -6.09
N ASP A 179 -19.34 -8.38 -7.09
CA ASP A 179 -17.92 -8.37 -7.44
C ASP A 179 -17.63 -7.22 -8.41
N LEU A 180 -16.69 -6.35 -8.06
CA LEU A 180 -16.24 -5.22 -8.86
C LEU A 180 -15.07 -5.64 -9.76
N VAL A 181 -15.32 -6.56 -10.68
CA VAL A 181 -14.28 -7.13 -11.57
C VAL A 181 -13.58 -6.03 -12.37
N GLU A 182 -14.32 -5.02 -12.80
CA GLU A 182 -13.80 -3.89 -13.57
C GLU A 182 -12.79 -3.03 -12.81
N LEU A 183 -12.84 -3.08 -11.47
CA LEU A 183 -11.83 -2.43 -10.62
C LEU A 183 -10.71 -3.41 -10.26
N ARG A 184 -11.00 -4.69 -10.06
CA ARG A 184 -9.99 -5.72 -9.77
C ARG A 184 -9.03 -5.93 -10.94
N GLU A 185 -9.57 -5.92 -12.16
CA GLU A 185 -8.86 -6.10 -13.41
C GLU A 185 -9.11 -4.86 -14.30
N PRO A 186 -8.50 -3.70 -13.93
CA PRO A 186 -8.76 -2.45 -14.63
C PRO A 186 -8.25 -2.50 -16.07
N VAL A 187 -8.88 -1.74 -16.94
CA VAL A 187 -8.37 -1.52 -18.28
C VAL A 187 -7.02 -0.83 -18.17
N ARG A 188 -6.04 -1.31 -18.95
CA ARG A 188 -4.69 -0.73 -18.98
C ARG A 188 -4.40 -0.14 -20.34
N ASP A 189 -3.57 0.91 -20.33
CA ASP A 189 -2.99 1.54 -21.52
C ASP A 189 -1.45 1.52 -21.45
N GLU A 190 -0.80 2.34 -22.25
CA GLU A 190 0.68 2.40 -22.33
C GLU A 190 1.34 3.01 -21.08
N HIS A 191 0.59 3.76 -20.26
CA HIS A 191 1.11 4.44 -19.05
C HIS A 191 0.67 3.77 -17.75
N GLY A 192 -0.35 2.90 -17.79
CA GLY A 192 -0.81 2.22 -16.58
C GLY A 192 -2.27 1.81 -16.61
N ILE A 193 -3.11 2.45 -15.80
CA ILE A 193 -4.55 2.16 -15.70
C ILE A 193 -5.32 3.23 -16.50
N ASP A 194 -6.02 2.84 -17.55
CA ASP A 194 -6.99 3.74 -18.17
C ASP A 194 -8.10 4.11 -17.18
N ILE A 195 -7.89 5.22 -16.51
CA ILE A 195 -8.77 5.74 -15.44
C ILE A 195 -10.18 5.97 -15.98
N LYS A 196 -10.31 6.56 -17.18
CA LYS A 196 -11.60 6.89 -17.76
C LYS A 196 -12.41 5.63 -18.06
N ALA A 197 -11.82 4.70 -18.80
CA ALA A 197 -12.48 3.43 -19.15
C ALA A 197 -12.83 2.61 -17.91
N THR A 198 -11.93 2.56 -16.91
CA THR A 198 -12.14 1.85 -15.64
C THR A 198 -13.31 2.44 -14.86
N LEU A 199 -13.35 3.77 -14.63
CA LEU A 199 -14.43 4.42 -13.89
C LEU A 199 -15.77 4.34 -14.62
N GLU A 200 -15.80 4.45 -15.95
CA GLU A 200 -17.02 4.29 -16.74
C GLU A 200 -17.57 2.85 -16.67
N SER A 201 -16.69 1.86 -16.75
CA SER A 201 -17.06 0.45 -16.63
C SER A 201 -17.59 0.12 -15.23
N LEU A 202 -16.93 0.63 -14.20
CA LEU A 202 -17.37 0.50 -12.82
C LEU A 202 -18.76 1.14 -12.60
N ARG A 203 -19.00 2.34 -13.13
CA ARG A 203 -20.31 3.00 -13.07
C ARG A 203 -21.40 2.17 -13.76
N ARG A 204 -21.10 1.56 -14.94
CA ARG A 204 -22.05 0.66 -15.63
C ARG A 204 -22.35 -0.57 -14.78
N ARG A 205 -21.35 -1.19 -14.19
CA ARG A 205 -21.50 -2.36 -13.31
C ARG A 205 -22.39 -2.06 -12.12
N LEU A 206 -22.16 -0.95 -11.44
CA LEU A 206 -22.92 -0.53 -10.26
C LEU A 206 -24.38 -0.22 -10.62
N ARG A 207 -24.63 0.42 -11.75
CA ARG A 207 -26.02 0.64 -12.26
C ARG A 207 -26.72 -0.69 -12.56
N ALA A 208 -26.03 -1.62 -13.22
CA ALA A 208 -26.58 -2.94 -13.55
C ALA A 208 -26.87 -3.79 -12.31
N SER A 209 -26.13 -3.59 -11.20
CA SER A 209 -26.37 -4.28 -9.94
C SER A 209 -27.67 -3.85 -9.23
N GLY A 210 -28.32 -2.76 -9.68
CA GLY A 210 -29.55 -2.20 -9.07
C GLY A 210 -29.36 -1.59 -7.69
N ARG A 211 -28.12 -1.47 -7.21
CA ARG A 211 -27.83 -0.92 -5.88
C ARG A 211 -27.97 0.60 -5.87
N ARG A 212 -28.86 1.08 -4.98
CA ARG A 212 -29.06 2.52 -4.76
C ARG A 212 -28.06 3.04 -3.73
N GLY A 213 -27.68 4.31 -3.87
CA GLY A 213 -26.81 4.99 -2.90
C GLY A 213 -25.33 4.65 -3.02
N VAL A 214 -24.88 3.97 -4.09
CA VAL A 214 -23.48 3.76 -4.38
C VAL A 214 -23.07 4.69 -5.51
N VAL A 215 -22.06 5.55 -5.25
CA VAL A 215 -21.65 6.61 -6.18
C VAL A 215 -20.15 6.55 -6.43
N VAL A 216 -19.74 6.55 -7.70
CA VAL A 216 -18.34 6.71 -8.12
C VAL A 216 -18.05 8.18 -8.37
N GLU A 217 -17.20 8.76 -7.53
CA GLU A 217 -16.82 10.18 -7.59
C GLU A 217 -15.43 10.35 -8.21
N PRO A 218 -15.24 11.36 -9.09
CA PRO A 218 -13.95 11.68 -9.69
C PRO A 218 -13.08 12.50 -8.73
N SER A 219 -12.63 11.92 -7.62
CA SER A 219 -11.84 12.59 -6.61
C SER A 219 -10.37 12.22 -6.70
N VAL A 220 -9.48 13.15 -6.36
CA VAL A 220 -8.04 12.90 -6.25
C VAL A 220 -7.56 13.34 -4.88
N CYS A 221 -6.79 12.49 -4.22
CA CYS A 221 -6.23 12.79 -2.90
C CYS A 221 -4.83 12.22 -2.75
N LEU A 222 -4.01 12.95 -2.03
CA LEU A 222 -2.75 12.46 -1.50
C LEU A 222 -2.92 12.09 -0.03
N GLY A 223 -2.50 10.91 0.37
CA GLY A 223 -2.66 10.45 1.75
C GLY A 223 -1.80 9.25 2.10
N MET A 224 -1.75 8.96 3.40
CA MET A 224 -1.01 7.81 3.93
C MET A 224 -1.96 6.62 4.09
N PHE A 225 -1.67 5.53 3.37
CA PHE A 225 -2.44 4.29 3.39
C PHE A 225 -1.55 3.10 3.69
N ARG A 226 -1.95 2.26 4.65
CA ARG A 226 -1.18 1.06 4.99
C ARG A 226 -1.58 -0.08 4.07
N PHE A 227 -0.69 -0.42 3.14
CA PHE A 227 -0.92 -1.46 2.13
C PHE A 227 -0.09 -2.74 2.37
N SER A 228 0.89 -2.68 3.26
CA SER A 228 1.83 -3.79 3.53
C SER A 228 1.13 -5.11 3.90
N THR A 229 0.06 -5.06 4.70
CA THR A 229 -0.68 -6.26 5.09
C THR A 229 -1.40 -6.95 3.92
N TYR A 230 -1.80 -6.18 2.91
CA TYR A 230 -2.39 -6.76 1.70
C TYR A 230 -1.36 -7.54 0.88
N ARG A 231 -0.13 -7.02 0.75
CA ARG A 231 0.95 -7.75 0.07
C ARG A 231 1.25 -9.08 0.75
N MET A 232 1.41 -9.07 2.07
CA MET A 232 1.58 -10.32 2.84
C MET A 232 0.44 -11.31 2.59
N ARG A 233 -0.79 -10.81 2.44
CA ARG A 233 -1.93 -11.66 2.08
C ARG A 233 -1.81 -12.22 0.66
N GLN A 234 -1.38 -11.41 -0.29
CA GLN A 234 -1.18 -11.83 -1.68
C GLN A 234 -0.09 -12.90 -1.76
N ASP A 235 1.05 -12.70 -1.09
CA ASP A 235 2.12 -13.69 -0.99
C ASP A 235 1.59 -15.02 -0.40
N LEU A 236 0.77 -14.94 0.66
CA LEU A 236 0.11 -16.12 1.21
C LEU A 236 -0.92 -16.73 0.26
N GLU A 237 -1.50 -16.02 -0.67
CA GLU A 237 -2.45 -16.53 -1.65
C GLU A 237 -1.74 -17.24 -2.80
N GLU A 238 -0.64 -16.67 -3.27
CA GLU A 238 0.10 -17.13 -4.43
C GLU A 238 1.14 -18.21 -4.06
N ASP A 239 1.87 -18.01 -2.93
CA ASP A 239 3.04 -18.79 -2.57
C ASP A 239 2.88 -19.65 -1.31
N TRP A 240 1.65 -19.81 -0.77
CA TRP A 240 1.47 -20.60 0.46
C TRP A 240 2.07 -22.02 0.38
N PRO A 241 2.11 -22.72 -0.76
CA PRO A 241 2.72 -24.05 -0.82
C PRO A 241 4.23 -23.97 -0.57
N THR A 242 4.89 -22.98 -1.16
CA THR A 242 6.33 -22.72 -0.96
C THR A 242 6.63 -22.30 0.47
N ILE A 243 5.85 -21.37 1.01
CA ILE A 243 5.99 -20.88 2.39
C ILE A 243 5.82 -22.02 3.39
N THR A 244 4.82 -22.89 3.19
CA THR A 244 4.54 -24.02 4.10
C THR A 244 5.47 -25.21 3.91
N SER A 245 6.25 -25.23 2.83
CA SER A 245 7.31 -26.24 2.63
C SER A 245 8.50 -26.04 3.55
N ASN A 246 8.69 -24.82 4.10
CA ASN A 246 9.68 -24.58 5.13
C ASN A 246 9.36 -25.42 6.38
N PRO A 247 10.31 -26.20 6.92
CA PRO A 247 10.06 -27.10 8.06
C PRO A 247 9.53 -26.37 9.31
N LEU A 248 10.02 -25.17 9.59
CA LEU A 248 9.57 -24.36 10.73
C LEU A 248 8.13 -23.87 10.54
N VAL A 249 7.82 -23.34 9.34
CA VAL A 249 6.45 -22.91 9.02
C VAL A 249 5.49 -24.11 9.02
N GLY A 250 5.89 -25.23 8.42
CA GLY A 250 5.13 -26.47 8.45
C GLY A 250 4.88 -26.99 9.87
N HIS A 251 5.82 -26.78 10.80
CA HIS A 251 5.64 -27.08 12.22
C HIS A 251 4.65 -26.12 12.89
N LEU A 252 4.72 -24.82 12.62
CA LEU A 252 3.77 -23.83 13.15
C LEU A 252 2.32 -24.07 12.69
N LEU A 253 2.14 -24.69 11.51
CA LEU A 253 0.83 -25.09 10.99
C LEU A 253 0.28 -26.37 11.63
N LYS A 254 1.14 -27.22 12.21
CA LYS A 254 0.73 -28.43 12.91
C LYS A 254 0.24 -28.07 14.31
N ALA A 255 -0.73 -28.82 14.79
CA ALA A 255 -1.44 -28.58 16.05
C ALA A 255 -0.49 -28.27 17.24
N ARG A 256 -0.99 -27.44 18.16
CA ARG A 256 -0.34 -27.04 19.43
C ARG A 256 0.22 -28.26 20.18
N GLY A 257 1.50 -28.20 20.55
CA GLY A 257 2.14 -29.19 21.44
C GLY A 257 3.15 -30.13 20.78
N SER A 258 3.43 -30.01 19.49
CA SER A 258 4.55 -30.73 18.87
C SER A 258 5.88 -29.99 19.17
N ILE A 259 6.95 -30.75 19.46
CA ILE A 259 8.29 -30.20 19.62
C ILE A 259 8.89 -30.06 18.22
N PHE A 260 9.45 -28.87 17.93
CA PHE A 260 10.21 -28.68 16.70
C PHE A 260 11.57 -29.39 16.84
N VAL A 261 11.87 -30.22 15.86
CA VAL A 261 13.18 -30.88 15.77
C VAL A 261 13.91 -30.22 14.61
N GLU A 262 15.04 -29.61 14.89
CA GLU A 262 15.88 -29.00 13.87
C GLU A 262 16.36 -30.04 12.84
N PRO A 263 16.45 -29.64 11.54
CA PRO A 263 17.07 -30.47 10.52
C PRO A 263 18.52 -30.80 10.91
N VAL A 264 18.93 -32.05 10.67
CA VAL A 264 20.30 -32.50 10.95
C VAL A 264 21.26 -31.74 10.04
N GLY A 265 22.24 -31.04 10.62
CA GLY A 265 23.29 -30.33 9.88
C GLY A 265 23.54 -28.87 10.27
N ALA A 266 22.71 -28.28 11.14
CA ALA A 266 22.95 -26.93 11.66
C ALA A 266 23.98 -26.98 12.80
N GLU A 267 25.28 -26.82 12.49
CA GLU A 267 26.32 -26.70 13.52
C GLU A 267 26.42 -25.24 14.02
N PRO A 268 26.74 -25.04 15.32
CA PRO A 268 26.95 -23.67 15.84
C PRO A 268 28.11 -23.00 15.11
N VAL A 269 27.97 -21.74 14.74
CA VAL A 269 29.07 -20.94 14.21
C VAL A 269 29.91 -20.47 15.39
N GLU A 270 31.14 -21.00 15.51
CA GLU A 270 32.05 -20.66 16.62
C GLU A 270 32.75 -19.32 16.42
N ASP A 271 32.96 -18.90 15.14
CA ASP A 271 33.60 -17.64 14.79
C ASP A 271 32.67 -16.76 13.96
N ASN A 272 32.32 -15.59 14.52
CA ASN A 272 31.40 -14.64 13.90
C ASN A 272 32.12 -13.48 13.19
N ASP A 273 33.42 -13.41 13.20
CA ASP A 273 34.20 -12.25 12.72
C ASP A 273 33.97 -12.05 11.20
N GLU A 274 33.95 -13.11 10.43
CA GLU A 274 33.70 -13.05 8.98
C GLU A 274 32.24 -12.60 8.66
N VAL A 275 31.28 -12.97 9.51
CA VAL A 275 29.90 -12.54 9.36
C VAL A 275 29.76 -11.05 9.68
N VAL A 276 30.41 -10.59 10.75
CA VAL A 276 30.36 -9.18 11.19
C VAL A 276 30.95 -8.24 10.14
N GLU A 277 32.06 -8.64 9.49
CA GLU A 277 32.71 -7.84 8.44
C GLU A 277 31.84 -7.63 7.20
N ASN A 278 30.90 -8.55 6.92
CA ASN A 278 30.04 -8.53 5.73
C ASN A 278 28.63 -8.03 5.99
N LEU A 279 28.27 -7.62 7.24
CA LEU A 279 26.95 -7.09 7.52
C LEU A 279 26.74 -5.70 6.89
N PRO A 280 25.60 -5.45 6.23
CA PRO A 280 25.30 -4.15 5.62
C PRO A 280 25.03 -3.05 6.67
N LEU A 281 24.69 -3.44 7.90
CA LEU A 281 24.42 -2.55 9.03
C LEU A 281 25.30 -2.92 10.21
N VAL A 282 25.65 -1.93 11.01
CA VAL A 282 26.42 -2.16 12.25
C VAL A 282 25.58 -2.97 13.23
N ALA A 283 26.10 -4.11 13.66
CA ALA A 283 25.46 -5.01 14.61
C ALA A 283 26.31 -5.16 15.88
N ASP A 284 25.64 -5.33 17.03
CA ASP A 284 26.33 -5.76 18.24
C ASP A 284 26.65 -7.27 18.19
N SER A 285 27.40 -7.76 19.18
CA SER A 285 27.84 -9.17 19.22
C SER A 285 26.67 -10.17 19.30
N ASP A 286 25.58 -9.80 20.00
CA ASP A 286 24.42 -10.68 20.11
C ASP A 286 23.63 -10.71 18.81
N GLN A 287 23.50 -9.57 18.14
CA GLN A 287 22.86 -9.47 16.80
C GLN A 287 23.66 -10.25 15.75
N ALA A 288 24.99 -10.07 15.72
CA ALA A 288 25.87 -10.80 14.80
C ALA A 288 25.77 -12.32 14.99
N ARG A 289 25.70 -12.77 16.22
CA ARG A 289 25.53 -14.19 16.54
C ARG A 289 24.19 -14.73 16.03
N VAL A 290 23.10 -13.98 16.20
CA VAL A 290 21.78 -14.37 15.65
C VAL A 290 21.83 -14.50 14.15
N VAL A 291 22.49 -13.56 13.45
CA VAL A 291 22.62 -13.62 11.99
C VAL A 291 23.48 -14.82 11.58
N ALA A 292 24.60 -15.07 12.25
CA ALA A 292 25.46 -16.22 11.97
C ALA A 292 24.74 -17.56 12.17
N ASP A 293 24.00 -17.70 13.25
CA ASP A 293 23.20 -18.89 13.52
C ASP A 293 22.08 -19.09 12.46
N ALA A 294 21.44 -18.00 12.04
CA ALA A 294 20.43 -18.04 10.97
C ALA A 294 21.05 -18.44 9.60
N MET A 295 22.22 -17.89 9.27
CA MET A 295 22.97 -18.27 8.06
C MET A 295 23.40 -19.74 8.06
N ALA A 296 23.69 -20.30 9.23
CA ALA A 296 23.95 -21.73 9.42
C ALA A 296 22.71 -22.61 9.31
N GLY A 297 21.51 -22.03 9.05
CA GLY A 297 20.24 -22.75 8.89
C GLY A 297 19.55 -23.09 10.20
N ARG A 298 19.93 -22.48 11.33
CA ARG A 298 19.31 -22.73 12.64
C ARG A 298 17.99 -21.96 12.78
N SER A 299 17.04 -22.59 13.43
CA SER A 299 15.77 -21.95 13.79
C SER A 299 15.89 -21.27 15.16
N LEU A 300 15.60 -19.99 15.22
CA LEU A 300 15.86 -19.15 16.40
C LEU A 300 14.60 -18.43 16.85
N VAL A 301 14.53 -18.16 18.15
CA VAL A 301 13.59 -17.22 18.75
C VAL A 301 14.38 -16.04 19.29
N VAL A 302 14.17 -14.86 18.71
CA VAL A 302 14.86 -13.64 19.12
C VAL A 302 13.97 -12.82 20.03
N GLU A 303 14.34 -12.74 21.30
CA GLU A 303 13.65 -11.94 22.33
C GLU A 303 14.48 -10.71 22.70
N GLY A 304 13.81 -9.59 22.93
CA GLY A 304 14.48 -8.37 23.39
C GLY A 304 13.47 -7.23 23.61
N PRO A 305 13.79 -6.27 24.49
CA PRO A 305 12.97 -5.09 24.73
C PRO A 305 12.75 -4.25 23.45
N PRO A 306 11.76 -3.34 23.43
CA PRO A 306 11.65 -2.35 22.36
C PRO A 306 12.93 -1.49 22.26
N GLY A 307 13.38 -1.23 21.03
CA GLY A 307 14.58 -0.40 20.78
C GLY A 307 15.91 -1.15 20.76
N THR A 308 15.95 -2.47 20.94
CA THR A 308 17.18 -3.28 20.91
C THR A 308 17.60 -3.73 19.49
N GLY A 309 17.10 -3.08 18.44
CA GLY A 309 17.52 -3.39 17.06
C GLY A 309 17.00 -4.71 16.50
N LYS A 310 15.97 -5.36 17.09
CA LYS A 310 15.42 -6.62 16.57
C LYS A 310 15.03 -6.56 15.09
N SER A 311 14.34 -5.49 14.68
CA SER A 311 13.96 -5.30 13.27
C SER A 311 15.17 -5.16 12.35
N GLN A 312 16.23 -4.53 12.84
CA GLN A 312 17.51 -4.39 12.14
C GLN A 312 18.22 -5.73 12.00
N THR A 313 18.14 -6.59 13.03
CA THR A 313 18.74 -7.93 13.01
C THR A 313 18.03 -8.87 12.01
N VAL A 314 16.72 -8.67 11.81
CA VAL A 314 15.90 -9.49 10.90
C VAL A 314 16.01 -9.00 9.45
N ALA A 315 16.26 -7.71 9.22
CA ALA A 315 16.42 -7.12 7.90
C ALA A 315 17.79 -7.44 7.30
#